data_f04c55fcc355ead5f395ce5147a561b9
#
_entry.id   f04c55fcc355ead5f395ce5147a561b9
#
_cell.length_a   1.000
_cell.length_b   1.000
_cell.length_c   1.000
_cell.angle_alpha   90.00
_cell.angle_beta   90.00
_cell.angle_gamma   90.00
#
_symmetry.space_group_name_H-M   'P 1'
#
loop_
_entity.id
_entity.type
_entity.pdbx_description
1 polymer ?
#
loop_
_entity_poly.entity_id
_entity_poly.type
_entity_poly.pdbx_seq_one_letter_code
_entity_poly.pdbx_strand_id
1 'polypeptide(L)' 'MAFYGYFKNCLEATKAKYYSFKRPSYSFYRDVKEIRNQLYTSLQYGEITREQYDELDKEFRRFCPD' A
#
# COMPACT_ATOMS: atom_id res chain seq x y z
N MET A 1 -15.10 -3.51 -0.55
CA MET A 1 -14.21 -4.61 -0.96
C MET A 1 -13.03 -4.06 -1.72
N ALA A 2 -11.84 -4.56 -1.43
CA ALA A 2 -10.62 -4.07 -2.04
C ALA A 2 -9.93 -5.19 -2.80
N PHE A 3 -9.84 -5.04 -4.10
CA PHE A 3 -9.22 -6.01 -4.99
C PHE A 3 -7.86 -5.51 -5.46
N TYR A 4 -7.15 -6.35 -6.18
CA TYR A 4 -5.79 -6.05 -6.62
C TYR A 4 -5.70 -4.72 -7.38
N GLY A 5 -6.64 -4.45 -8.28
CA GLY A 5 -6.63 -3.20 -9.04
C GLY A 5 -6.73 -1.95 -8.18
N TYR A 6 -7.56 -2.02 -7.13
CA TYR A 6 -7.66 -0.91 -6.17
C TYR A 6 -6.31 -0.63 -5.52
N PHE A 7 -5.62 -1.68 -5.08
CA PHE A 7 -4.33 -1.52 -4.41
C PHE A 7 -3.25 -1.04 -5.37
N LYS A 8 -3.30 -1.46 -6.63
CA LYS A 8 -2.37 -0.96 -7.64
C LYS A 8 -2.54 0.55 -7.83
N ASN A 9 -3.79 1.01 -7.87
CA ASN A 9 -4.07 2.44 -7.96
C ASN A 9 -3.58 3.18 -6.72
N CYS A 10 -3.78 2.62 -5.54
CA CYS A 10 -3.27 3.20 -4.30
C CYS A 10 -1.75 3.29 -4.32
N LEU A 11 -1.09 2.26 -4.84
CA LEU A 11 0.37 2.24 -4.94
C LEU A 11 0.87 3.34 -5.86
N GLU A 12 0.23 3.51 -7.03
CA GLU A 12 0.62 4.56 -7.97
C GLU A 12 0.45 5.94 -7.36
N ALA A 13 -0.68 6.17 -6.66
CA ALA A 13 -0.91 7.44 -5.98
C ALA A 13 0.13 7.68 -4.87
N THR A 14 0.49 6.63 -4.14
CA THR A 14 1.49 6.71 -3.09
C THR A 14 2.86 7.07 -3.66
N LYS A 15 3.24 6.44 -4.77
CA LYS A 15 4.50 6.75 -5.44
C LYS A 15 4.55 8.20 -5.87
N ALA A 16 3.48 8.68 -6.47
CA ALA A 16 3.41 10.06 -6.94
C ALA A 16 3.59 11.05 -5.78
N LYS A 17 2.91 10.80 -4.66
CA LYS A 17 3.03 11.64 -3.48
C LYS A 17 4.44 11.60 -2.89
N TYR A 18 5.00 10.40 -2.78
CA TYR A 18 6.32 10.22 -2.19
C TYR A 18 7.39 10.99 -2.96
N TYR A 19 7.36 10.88 -4.28
CA TYR A 19 8.36 11.54 -5.10
C TYR A 19 8.12 13.03 -5.28
N SER A 20 6.91 13.52 -4.93
CA SER A 20 6.59 14.94 -4.96
C SER A 20 7.08 15.67 -3.71
N PHE A 21 7.28 14.95 -2.61
CA PHE A 21 7.67 15.56 -1.34
C PHE A 21 9.17 15.47 -1.16
N LYS A 22 9.77 16.56 -0.65
CA LYS A 22 11.16 16.51 -0.23
C LYS A 22 11.30 15.67 1.01
N ARG A 23 10.28 15.68 1.86
CA ARG A 23 10.26 14.92 3.10
C ARG A 23 8.83 14.49 3.39
N PRO A 24 8.54 13.19 3.33
CA PRO A 24 7.18 12.71 3.61
C PRO A 24 6.74 13.08 5.03
N SER A 25 5.47 13.44 5.17
CA SER A 25 4.91 13.81 6.46
C SER A 25 4.48 12.57 7.23
N TYR A 26 4.21 12.76 8.52
CA TYR A 26 3.64 11.71 9.36
C TYR A 26 2.31 11.20 8.79
N SER A 27 1.50 12.11 8.27
CA SER A 27 0.22 11.73 7.66
C SER A 27 0.40 10.78 6.49
N PHE A 28 1.44 11.00 5.69
CA PHE A 28 1.75 10.11 4.57
C PHE A 28 2.03 8.69 5.06
N TYR A 29 2.88 8.55 6.07
CA TYR A 29 3.23 7.23 6.61
C TYR A 29 2.03 6.55 7.23
N ARG A 30 1.17 7.30 7.90
CA ARG A 30 -0.04 6.75 8.48
C ARG A 30 -0.98 6.24 7.40
N ASP A 31 -1.13 6.97 6.30
CA ASP A 31 -1.98 6.55 5.18
C ASP A 31 -1.46 5.26 4.56
N VAL A 32 -0.16 5.16 4.34
CA VAL A 32 0.46 3.95 3.80
C VAL A 32 0.20 2.77 4.73
N LYS A 33 0.34 2.98 6.02
CA LYS A 33 0.10 1.92 7.00
C LYS A 33 -1.35 1.44 6.97
N GLU A 34 -2.30 2.34 6.81
CA GLU A 34 -3.71 1.98 6.68
C GLU A 34 -3.95 1.15 5.43
N ILE A 35 -3.34 1.53 4.31
CA ILE A 35 -3.47 0.77 3.07
C ILE A 35 -2.90 -0.64 3.26
N ARG A 36 -1.78 -0.77 3.94
CA ARG A 36 -1.19 -2.08 4.22
C ARG A 36 -2.11 -2.94 5.09
N ASN A 37 -2.80 -2.33 6.06
CA ASN A 37 -3.78 -3.05 6.87
C ASN A 37 -4.94 -3.54 6.02
N GLN A 38 -5.44 -2.71 5.11
CA GLN A 38 -6.49 -3.11 4.18
C GLN A 38 -6.03 -4.24 3.27
N LEU A 39 -4.78 -4.18 2.86
CA LEU A 39 -4.17 -5.21 2.02
C LEU A 39 -4.19 -6.57 2.73
N TYR A 40 -3.80 -6.58 3.99
CA TYR A 40 -3.81 -7.80 4.80
C TYR A 40 -5.24 -8.33 4.96
N THR A 41 -6.20 -7.45 5.22
CA THR A 41 -7.60 -7.83 5.36
C THR A 41 -8.13 -8.44 4.07
N SER A 42 -7.78 -7.86 2.92
CA SER A 42 -8.20 -8.40 1.62
C SER A 42 -7.61 -9.78 1.37
N LEU A 43 -6.39 -10.02 1.81
CA LEU A 43 -5.79 -11.35 1.72
C LEU A 43 -6.62 -12.36 2.53
N GLN A 44 -7.01 -11.98 3.74
CA GLN A 44 -7.77 -12.87 4.61
C GLN A 44 -9.16 -13.19 4.05
N TYR A 45 -9.78 -12.25 3.36
CA TYR A 45 -11.08 -12.47 2.76
C TYR A 45 -11.00 -13.11 1.37
N GLY A 46 -9.80 -13.41 0.88
CA GLY A 46 -9.64 -14.05 -0.41
C GLY A 46 -9.87 -13.11 -1.60
N GLU A 47 -9.83 -11.82 -1.38
CA GLU A 47 -10.02 -10.82 -2.44
C GLU A 47 -8.76 -10.67 -3.29
N ILE A 48 -7.60 -11.00 -2.73
CA ILE A 48 -6.34 -11.04 -3.45
C ILE A 48 -5.61 -12.34 -3.11
N THR A 49 -4.69 -12.73 -3.98
CA THR A 49 -3.88 -13.93 -3.73
C THR A 49 -2.69 -13.60 -2.85
N ARG A 50 -2.08 -14.64 -2.29
CA ARG A 50 -0.86 -14.46 -1.50
C ARG A 50 0.25 -13.83 -2.32
N GLU A 51 0.38 -14.21 -3.58
CA GLU A 51 1.38 -13.64 -4.47
C GLU A 51 1.14 -12.16 -4.69
N GLN A 52 -0.11 -11.78 -4.93
CA GLN A 52 -0.48 -10.37 -5.07
C GLN A 52 -0.21 -9.60 -3.79
N TYR A 53 -0.53 -10.19 -2.65
CA TYR A 53 -0.26 -9.56 -1.36
C TYR A 53 1.24 -9.30 -1.18
N ASP A 54 2.06 -10.32 -1.42
CA ASP A 54 3.50 -10.20 -1.23
C ASP A 54 4.10 -9.13 -2.14
N GLU A 55 3.65 -9.10 -3.40
CA GLU A 55 4.12 -8.10 -4.37
C GLU A 55 3.79 -6.69 -3.89
N LEU A 56 2.53 -6.45 -3.52
CA LEU A 56 2.08 -5.12 -3.11
C LEU A 56 2.69 -4.71 -1.78
N ASP A 57 2.75 -5.62 -0.82
CA ASP A 57 3.32 -5.33 0.49
C ASP A 57 4.79 -4.93 0.38
N LYS A 58 5.53 -5.62 -0.47
CA LYS A 58 6.94 -5.30 -0.72
C LYS A 58 7.09 -3.88 -1.27
N GLU A 59 6.21 -3.48 -2.18
CA GLU A 59 6.27 -2.15 -2.76
C GLU A 59 5.92 -1.07 -1.73
N PHE A 60 4.88 -1.30 -0.92
CA PHE A 60 4.48 -0.34 0.10
C PHE A 60 5.54 -0.21 1.20
N ARG A 61 6.26 -1.26 1.52
CA ARG A 61 7.33 -1.21 2.53
C ARG A 61 8.47 -0.28 2.14
N ARG A 62 8.67 -0.06 0.86
CA ARG A 62 9.71 0.87 0.40
C ARG A 62 9.45 2.29 0.86
N PHE A 63 8.17 2.64 1.07
CA PHE A 63 7.79 3.98 1.46
C PHE A 63 7.59 4.13 2.97
N CYS A 64 7.54 3.03 3.68
CA CYS A 64 7.31 3.04 5.11
C CYS A 64 8.22 2.00 5.77
N PRO A 65 9.51 2.28 5.90
CA PRO A 65 10.43 1.36 6.58
C PRO A 65 10.08 1.30 8.07
N ASP A 66 9.98 0.12 8.57
CA ASP A 66 9.73 -0.08 10.00
C ASP A 66 11.02 0.02 10.79
#